data_62a4e271201f23c7136213bf281d55a0
#
_entry.id   62a4e271201f23c7136213bf281d55a0
#
_cell.length_a   1.000
_cell.length_b   1.000
_cell.length_c   1.000
_cell.angle_alpha   90.00
_cell.angle_beta   90.00
_cell.angle_gamma   90.00
#
_symmetry.space_group_name_H-M   'P 1'
#
loop_
_entity.id
_entity.type
_entity.pdbx_description
1 polymer ?
#
loop_
_entity_poly.entity_id
_entity_poly.type
_entity_poly.pdbx_seq_one_letter_code
_entity_poly.pdbx_strand_id
1 'polypeptide(L)'
;MDTKFSGSANYVASRDLMETVNIAVALQKPLLIKGEPGTGKTMLAQAVADALGKKLIIWNVKSTTKAQDGLYVYDVVQRLYDSQFGNAGVDDVKKYIKLGKLGEAFSADEQVVLLIDEIDKADLEFPNALLWELDRMEFYIPETKETVQAKQRPIVIITSNAEKELPDAFLRRCVFHYIEFPEQEQMEAILRVHFENLDEQLIRQSLTAFYWLRELRGIEKKPSTSELVDWIRALVAGGVDPARIEKEIPFAGVLLKKDKDLQTLRKVK
;
A
#
# COMPACT_ATOMS: atom_id res chain seq x y z
N MET A 1 2.61 24.43 -13.24
CA MET A 1 3.65 24.32 -12.19
C MET A 1 3.70 22.86 -11.80
N ASP A 2 4.81 22.19 -12.06
CA ASP A 2 4.97 20.79 -11.62
C ASP A 2 5.08 20.80 -10.10
N THR A 3 3.99 20.48 -9.44
CA THR A 3 3.95 20.39 -7.98
C THR A 3 4.78 19.17 -7.59
N LYS A 4 5.90 19.39 -6.89
CA LYS A 4 6.76 18.32 -6.39
C LYS A 4 6.20 17.78 -5.09
N PHE A 5 6.30 16.47 -4.89
CA PHE A 5 6.02 15.83 -3.61
C PHE A 5 7.08 16.27 -2.58
N SER A 6 6.65 16.95 -1.54
CA SER A 6 7.49 17.44 -0.42
C SER A 6 7.04 16.89 0.94
N GLY A 7 6.33 15.76 0.94
CA GLY A 7 5.68 15.21 2.12
C GLY A 7 4.21 15.64 2.22
N SER A 8 3.54 15.19 3.26
CA SER A 8 2.18 15.62 3.61
C SER A 8 2.03 15.75 5.13
N ALA A 9 0.99 16.45 5.57
CA ALA A 9 0.71 16.63 7.02
C ALA A 9 0.51 15.29 7.76
N ASN A 10 0.04 14.27 7.04
CA ASN A 10 -0.31 12.97 7.61
C ASN A 10 0.70 11.86 7.29
N TYR A 11 1.85 12.20 6.67
CA TYR A 11 2.86 11.22 6.29
C TYR A 11 4.27 11.78 6.42
N VAL A 12 5.06 11.16 7.30
CA VAL A 12 6.46 11.51 7.52
C VAL A 12 7.31 10.82 6.46
N ALA A 13 7.74 11.56 5.43
CA ALA A 13 8.61 11.06 4.37
C ALA A 13 10.06 11.45 4.63
N SER A 14 11.00 10.52 4.42
CA SER A 14 12.42 10.85 4.36
C SER A 14 12.72 11.69 3.11
N ARG A 15 13.82 12.47 3.16
CA ARG A 15 14.25 13.26 2.00
C ARG A 15 14.52 12.40 0.78
N ASP A 16 15.17 11.26 0.97
CA ASP A 16 15.49 10.31 -0.10
C ASP A 16 14.22 9.73 -0.74
N LEU A 17 13.21 9.38 0.07
CA LEU A 17 11.91 8.93 -0.43
C LEU A 17 11.22 10.03 -1.26
N MET A 18 11.21 11.28 -0.80
CA MET A 18 10.63 12.40 -1.55
C MET A 18 11.33 12.63 -2.89
N GLU A 19 12.66 12.59 -2.90
CA GLU A 19 13.46 12.71 -4.12
C GLU A 19 13.16 11.54 -5.09
N THR A 20 13.08 10.31 -4.58
CA THR A 20 12.77 9.11 -5.38
C THR A 20 11.37 9.18 -6.00
N VAL A 21 10.36 9.60 -5.24
CA VAL A 21 8.99 9.84 -5.76
C VAL A 21 9.02 10.83 -6.92
N ASN A 22 9.69 11.99 -6.73
CA ASN A 22 9.76 13.02 -7.75
C ASN A 22 10.51 12.57 -9.01
N ILE A 23 11.55 11.77 -8.86
CA ILE A 23 12.28 11.18 -10.00
C ILE A 23 11.40 10.17 -10.74
N ALA A 24 10.66 9.31 -10.03
CA ALA A 24 9.74 8.37 -10.67
C ALA A 24 8.66 9.08 -11.50
N VAL A 25 8.10 10.17 -10.95
CA VAL A 25 7.13 11.01 -11.67
C VAL A 25 7.76 11.67 -12.90
N ALA A 26 8.95 12.26 -12.77
CA ALA A 26 9.64 12.93 -13.87
C ALA A 26 10.05 11.96 -14.99
N LEU A 27 10.46 10.74 -14.64
CA LEU A 27 10.80 9.68 -15.59
C LEU A 27 9.56 8.98 -16.17
N GLN A 28 8.37 9.26 -15.66
CA GLN A 28 7.12 8.57 -16.00
C GLN A 28 7.23 7.04 -15.85
N LYS A 29 7.96 6.57 -14.83
CA LYS A 29 8.12 5.16 -14.52
C LYS A 29 7.34 4.77 -13.28
N PRO A 30 6.85 3.52 -13.19
CA PRO A 30 6.29 3.00 -11.95
C PRO A 30 7.30 3.10 -10.81
N LEU A 31 6.83 3.50 -9.64
CA LEU A 31 7.60 3.51 -8.40
C LEU A 31 7.31 2.24 -7.60
N LEU A 32 8.30 1.36 -7.48
CA LEU A 32 8.21 0.16 -6.66
C LEU A 32 8.75 0.45 -5.27
N ILE A 33 7.88 0.35 -4.28
CA ILE A 33 8.19 0.51 -2.86
C ILE A 33 8.22 -0.86 -2.19
N LYS A 34 9.36 -1.24 -1.65
CA LYS A 34 9.52 -2.40 -0.78
C LYS A 34 9.76 -1.97 0.67
N GLY A 35 9.47 -2.83 1.61
CA GLY A 35 9.71 -2.62 3.05
C GLY A 35 8.94 -3.60 3.91
N GLU A 36 9.26 -3.66 5.20
CA GLU A 36 8.52 -4.48 6.16
C GLU A 36 7.02 -4.12 6.19
N PRO A 37 6.13 -5.07 6.54
CA PRO A 37 4.72 -4.76 6.80
C PRO A 37 4.57 -3.62 7.82
N GLY A 38 3.62 -2.70 7.56
CA GLY A 38 3.33 -1.60 8.48
C GLY A 38 4.32 -0.42 8.44
N THR A 39 5.21 -0.33 7.45
CA THR A 39 6.11 0.82 7.24
C THR A 39 5.45 2.00 6.48
N GLY A 40 4.14 1.97 6.26
CA GLY A 40 3.42 3.09 5.65
C GLY A 40 3.44 3.11 4.11
N LYS A 41 3.79 2.01 3.43
CA LYS A 41 3.84 1.93 1.96
C LYS A 41 2.54 2.35 1.26
N THR A 42 1.41 1.80 1.73
CA THR A 42 0.08 2.14 1.18
C THR A 42 -0.29 3.60 1.44
N MET A 43 0.07 4.13 2.63
CA MET A 43 -0.17 5.54 2.99
C MET A 43 0.65 6.51 2.12
N LEU A 44 1.82 6.11 1.62
CA LEU A 44 2.61 6.93 0.71
C LEU A 44 1.81 7.31 -0.54
N ALA A 45 1.06 6.38 -1.13
CA ALA A 45 0.27 6.66 -2.33
C ALA A 45 -0.82 7.71 -2.08
N GLN A 46 -1.47 7.66 -0.91
CA GLN A 46 -2.42 8.69 -0.49
C GLN A 46 -1.73 10.03 -0.29
N ALA A 47 -0.58 10.04 0.41
CA ALA A 47 0.19 11.26 0.64
C ALA A 47 0.65 11.93 -0.67
N VAL A 48 1.07 11.13 -1.65
CA VAL A 48 1.45 11.62 -2.98
C VAL A 48 0.24 12.18 -3.73
N ALA A 49 -0.89 11.48 -3.69
CA ALA A 49 -2.13 11.92 -4.34
C ALA A 49 -2.61 13.26 -3.75
N ASP A 50 -2.65 13.37 -2.42
CA ASP A 50 -3.07 14.59 -1.71
C ASP A 50 -2.13 15.77 -2.01
N ALA A 51 -0.81 15.55 -1.92
CA ALA A 51 0.20 16.59 -2.16
C ALA A 51 0.18 17.12 -3.62
N LEU A 52 -0.14 16.25 -4.58
CA LEU A 52 -0.23 16.62 -6.00
C LEU A 52 -1.64 17.04 -6.42
N GLY A 53 -2.63 17.02 -5.52
CA GLY A 53 -4.02 17.33 -5.81
C GLY A 53 -4.65 16.37 -6.83
N LYS A 54 -4.31 15.08 -6.80
CA LYS A 54 -4.75 14.07 -7.74
C LYS A 54 -5.65 13.02 -7.09
N LYS A 55 -6.55 12.45 -7.89
CA LYS A 55 -7.38 11.32 -7.46
C LYS A 55 -6.51 10.07 -7.27
N LEU A 56 -6.70 9.37 -6.15
CA LEU A 56 -6.10 8.06 -5.91
C LEU A 56 -7.05 6.95 -6.36
N ILE A 57 -6.51 6.01 -7.15
CA ILE A 57 -7.17 4.75 -7.51
C ILE A 57 -6.35 3.62 -6.86
N ILE A 58 -7.02 2.76 -6.10
CA ILE A 58 -6.35 1.68 -5.36
C ILE A 58 -6.76 0.33 -5.96
N TRP A 59 -5.77 -0.47 -6.31
CA TRP A 59 -5.93 -1.86 -6.70
C TRP A 59 -5.23 -2.76 -5.69
N ASN A 60 -6.00 -3.34 -4.77
CA ASN A 60 -5.51 -4.31 -3.81
C ASN A 60 -5.36 -5.68 -4.47
N VAL A 61 -4.13 -6.15 -4.59
CA VAL A 61 -3.80 -7.44 -5.19
C VAL A 61 -4.02 -8.56 -4.17
N LYS A 62 -4.67 -9.63 -4.60
CA LYS A 62 -4.92 -10.85 -3.81
C LYS A 62 -4.24 -12.04 -4.50
N SER A 63 -4.12 -13.15 -3.79
CA SER A 63 -3.55 -14.39 -4.35
C SER A 63 -4.31 -14.93 -5.57
N THR A 64 -5.59 -14.58 -5.70
CA THR A 64 -6.45 -14.97 -6.83
C THR A 64 -6.54 -13.91 -7.93
N THR A 65 -5.93 -12.74 -7.75
CA THR A 65 -5.99 -11.63 -8.73
C THR A 65 -5.23 -11.98 -9.99
N LYS A 66 -5.88 -11.78 -11.13
CA LYS A 66 -5.28 -11.90 -12.45
C LYS A 66 -5.03 -10.51 -13.05
N ALA A 67 -4.02 -10.38 -13.91
CA ALA A 67 -3.71 -9.11 -14.58
C ALA A 67 -4.91 -8.56 -15.36
N GLN A 68 -5.67 -9.43 -16.01
CA GLN A 68 -6.89 -9.08 -16.73
C GLN A 68 -7.93 -8.38 -15.84
N ASP A 69 -8.06 -8.78 -14.56
CA ASP A 69 -9.03 -8.20 -13.63
C ASP A 69 -8.79 -6.70 -13.39
N GLY A 70 -7.53 -6.28 -13.53
CA GLY A 70 -7.16 -4.86 -13.43
C GLY A 70 -7.54 -4.04 -14.65
N LEU A 71 -7.68 -4.66 -15.81
CA LEU A 71 -8.01 -3.99 -17.06
C LEU A 71 -9.51 -3.83 -17.22
N TYR A 72 -10.23 -4.93 -17.38
CA TYR A 72 -11.68 -4.95 -17.46
C TYR A 72 -12.22 -6.36 -17.23
N VAL A 73 -13.51 -6.42 -16.94
CA VAL A 73 -14.30 -7.65 -16.89
C VAL A 73 -15.48 -7.53 -17.85
N TYR A 74 -15.65 -8.53 -18.70
CA TYR A 74 -16.81 -8.65 -19.56
C TYR A 74 -17.90 -9.47 -18.86
N ASP A 75 -19.04 -8.82 -18.55
CA ASP A 75 -20.18 -9.44 -17.86
C ASP A 75 -21.05 -10.25 -18.82
N VAL A 76 -20.53 -11.42 -19.20
CA VAL A 76 -21.22 -12.38 -20.10
C VAL A 76 -22.54 -12.84 -19.49
N VAL A 77 -22.59 -13.02 -18.15
CA VAL A 77 -23.79 -13.52 -17.46
C VAL A 77 -24.93 -12.52 -17.57
N GLN A 78 -24.63 -11.23 -17.29
CA GLN A 78 -25.63 -10.18 -17.42
C GLN A 78 -26.10 -10.03 -18.86
N ARG A 79 -25.19 -10.09 -19.84
CA ARG A 79 -25.56 -9.99 -21.25
C ARG A 79 -26.46 -11.17 -21.68
N LEU A 80 -26.14 -12.39 -21.24
CA LEU A 80 -26.96 -13.57 -21.56
C LEU A 80 -28.36 -13.43 -20.95
N TYR A 81 -28.45 -13.00 -19.70
CA TYR A 81 -29.69 -12.73 -19.01
C TYR A 81 -30.56 -11.71 -19.78
N ASP A 82 -29.99 -10.55 -20.13
CA ASP A 82 -30.69 -9.51 -20.86
C ASP A 82 -31.15 -9.98 -22.24
N SER A 83 -30.36 -10.83 -22.90
CA SER A 83 -30.74 -11.45 -24.19
C SER A 83 -31.94 -12.39 -24.07
N GLN A 84 -32.02 -13.18 -23.00
CA GLN A 84 -33.11 -14.12 -22.77
C GLN A 84 -34.43 -13.42 -22.41
N PHE A 85 -34.36 -12.31 -21.69
CA PHE A 85 -35.57 -11.59 -21.22
C PHE A 85 -35.95 -10.41 -22.11
N GLY A 86 -35.28 -10.25 -23.26
CA GLY A 86 -35.66 -9.24 -24.28
C GLY A 86 -35.40 -7.78 -23.84
N ASN A 87 -34.45 -7.57 -22.94
CA ASN A 87 -34.07 -6.23 -22.47
C ASN A 87 -33.49 -5.41 -23.65
N ALA A 88 -33.87 -4.14 -23.72
CA ALA A 88 -33.37 -3.25 -24.76
C ALA A 88 -31.86 -2.99 -24.62
N GLY A 89 -31.14 -3.02 -25.75
CA GLY A 89 -29.73 -2.62 -25.82
C GLY A 89 -28.72 -3.74 -25.57
N VAL A 90 -29.12 -5.02 -25.74
CA VAL A 90 -28.21 -6.21 -25.69
C VAL A 90 -27.11 -6.11 -26.77
N ASP A 91 -27.39 -5.46 -27.89
CA ASP A 91 -26.43 -5.28 -28.98
C ASP A 91 -25.26 -4.34 -28.61
N ASP A 92 -25.47 -3.46 -27.65
CA ASP A 92 -24.42 -2.57 -27.13
C ASP A 92 -23.53 -3.30 -26.15
N VAL A 93 -22.48 -3.94 -26.68
CA VAL A 93 -21.50 -4.74 -25.90
C VAL A 93 -20.81 -3.90 -24.83
N LYS A 94 -20.66 -2.57 -25.05
CA LYS A 94 -19.98 -1.67 -24.09
C LYS A 94 -20.64 -1.63 -22.73
N LYS A 95 -21.96 -1.82 -22.65
CA LYS A 95 -22.71 -1.87 -21.39
C LYS A 95 -22.28 -2.99 -20.44
N TYR A 96 -21.69 -4.04 -21.01
CA TYR A 96 -21.26 -5.21 -20.26
C TYR A 96 -19.75 -5.23 -19.99
N ILE A 97 -19.02 -4.17 -20.40
CA ILE A 97 -17.61 -3.98 -20.07
C ILE A 97 -17.53 -3.18 -18.77
N LYS A 98 -16.97 -3.80 -17.73
CA LYS A 98 -16.69 -3.15 -16.44
C LYS A 98 -15.20 -2.96 -16.32
N LEU A 99 -14.74 -1.71 -16.28
CA LEU A 99 -13.31 -1.41 -16.14
C LEU A 99 -12.79 -1.88 -14.76
N GLY A 100 -11.65 -2.53 -14.76
CA GLY A 100 -10.85 -2.75 -13.57
C GLY A 100 -10.07 -1.49 -13.18
N LYS A 101 -9.30 -1.55 -12.09
CA LYS A 101 -8.62 -0.36 -11.54
C LYS A 101 -7.56 0.24 -12.45
N LEU A 102 -6.85 -0.59 -13.20
CA LEU A 102 -5.90 -0.15 -14.23
C LEU A 102 -6.65 0.48 -15.41
N GLY A 103 -7.76 -0.17 -15.84
CA GLY A 103 -8.64 0.38 -16.87
C GLY A 103 -9.26 1.73 -16.48
N GLU A 104 -9.73 1.88 -15.23
CA GLU A 104 -10.21 3.15 -14.69
C GLU A 104 -9.13 4.23 -14.76
N ALA A 105 -7.88 3.89 -14.39
CA ALA A 105 -6.76 4.83 -14.41
C ALA A 105 -6.40 5.28 -15.83
N PHE A 106 -6.44 4.38 -16.81
CA PHE A 106 -6.16 4.71 -18.20
C PHE A 106 -7.30 5.50 -18.87
N SER A 107 -8.53 5.27 -18.45
CA SER A 107 -9.70 5.97 -18.96
C SER A 107 -9.95 7.34 -18.30
N ALA A 108 -9.16 7.70 -17.28
CA ALA A 108 -9.34 8.97 -16.58
C ALA A 108 -9.02 10.16 -17.47
N ASP A 109 -9.84 11.23 -17.37
CA ASP A 109 -9.63 12.46 -18.12
C ASP A 109 -8.46 13.29 -17.58
N GLU A 110 -8.20 13.19 -16.28
CA GLU A 110 -7.09 13.84 -15.59
C GLU A 110 -6.06 12.83 -15.13
N GLN A 111 -4.81 13.28 -14.91
CA GLN A 111 -3.78 12.44 -14.36
C GLN A 111 -4.14 12.00 -12.94
N VAL A 112 -4.12 10.69 -12.70
CA VAL A 112 -4.42 10.07 -11.40
C VAL A 112 -3.17 9.43 -10.80
N VAL A 113 -3.21 9.16 -9.50
CA VAL A 113 -2.28 8.24 -8.83
C VAL A 113 -2.93 6.85 -8.80
N LEU A 114 -2.25 5.85 -9.32
CA LEU A 114 -2.66 4.45 -9.27
C LEU A 114 -1.77 3.71 -8.29
N LEU A 115 -2.36 3.17 -7.24
CA LEU A 115 -1.69 2.25 -6.31
C LEU A 115 -2.00 0.80 -6.69
N ILE A 116 -0.96 0.02 -6.99
CA ILE A 116 -1.04 -1.44 -7.07
C ILE A 116 -0.46 -1.98 -5.76
N ASP A 117 -1.34 -2.34 -4.84
CA ASP A 117 -0.95 -2.66 -3.46
C ASP A 117 -0.68 -4.16 -3.29
N GLU A 118 0.47 -4.49 -2.68
CA GLU A 118 0.91 -5.85 -2.35
C GLU A 118 1.02 -6.78 -3.59
N ILE A 119 1.74 -6.31 -4.62
CA ILE A 119 1.90 -7.03 -5.91
C ILE A 119 2.43 -8.45 -5.74
N ASP A 120 3.22 -8.71 -4.72
CA ASP A 120 3.83 -10.00 -4.39
C ASP A 120 2.85 -11.02 -3.79
N LYS A 121 1.60 -10.65 -3.51
CA LYS A 121 0.55 -11.61 -3.13
C LYS A 121 0.07 -12.46 -4.28
N ALA A 122 0.05 -11.93 -5.50
CA ALA A 122 -0.35 -12.68 -6.69
C ALA A 122 0.67 -13.74 -7.10
N ASP A 123 0.36 -14.47 -8.16
CA ASP A 123 1.29 -15.43 -8.76
C ASP A 123 2.51 -14.73 -9.37
N LEU A 124 3.63 -15.46 -9.52
CA LEU A 124 4.89 -14.93 -10.05
C LEU A 124 4.77 -14.34 -11.46
N GLU A 125 3.84 -14.86 -12.27
CA GLU A 125 3.59 -14.35 -13.62
C GLU A 125 2.78 -13.06 -13.66
N PHE A 126 2.08 -12.70 -12.58
CA PHE A 126 1.22 -11.52 -12.53
C PHE A 126 1.96 -10.22 -12.85
N PRO A 127 3.13 -9.91 -12.25
CA PRO A 127 3.88 -8.70 -12.60
C PRO A 127 4.30 -8.67 -14.07
N ASN A 128 4.72 -9.82 -14.63
CA ASN A 128 5.10 -9.91 -16.03
C ASN A 128 3.92 -9.67 -16.97
N ALA A 129 2.74 -10.17 -16.61
CA ALA A 129 1.51 -9.98 -17.38
C ALA A 129 1.02 -8.53 -17.44
N LEU A 130 1.54 -7.63 -16.58
CA LEU A 130 1.24 -6.19 -16.59
C LEU A 130 2.28 -5.35 -17.32
N LEU A 131 3.39 -5.96 -17.79
CA LEU A 131 4.51 -5.20 -18.37
C LEU A 131 4.11 -4.39 -19.59
N TRP A 132 3.33 -5.00 -20.50
CA TRP A 132 2.90 -4.34 -21.72
C TRP A 132 2.04 -3.13 -21.42
N GLU A 133 1.03 -3.30 -20.59
CA GLU A 133 0.06 -2.27 -20.23
C GLU A 133 0.71 -1.11 -19.49
N LEU A 134 1.63 -1.40 -18.56
CA LEU A 134 2.37 -0.38 -17.82
C LEU A 134 3.41 0.37 -18.68
N ASP A 135 3.98 -0.28 -19.70
CA ASP A 135 4.90 0.38 -20.62
C ASP A 135 4.17 1.27 -21.62
N ARG A 136 3.11 0.74 -22.25
CA ARG A 136 2.35 1.40 -23.30
C ARG A 136 1.24 2.29 -22.80
N MET A 137 0.77 2.05 -21.57
CA MET A 137 -0.42 2.70 -20.99
C MET A 137 -1.65 2.52 -21.88
N GLU A 138 -1.82 1.32 -22.42
CA GLU A 138 -2.94 0.93 -23.25
C GLU A 138 -3.27 -0.54 -23.09
N PHE A 139 -4.52 -0.91 -23.41
CA PHE A 139 -4.94 -2.31 -23.51
C PHE A 139 -6.06 -2.44 -24.55
N TYR A 140 -6.21 -3.61 -25.11
CA TYR A 140 -7.20 -3.93 -26.13
C TYR A 140 -8.38 -4.69 -25.53
N ILE A 141 -9.61 -4.31 -25.91
CA ILE A 141 -10.87 -4.97 -25.54
C ILE A 141 -11.39 -5.73 -26.77
N PRO A 142 -11.21 -7.07 -26.85
CA PRO A 142 -11.63 -7.88 -28.01
C PRO A 142 -13.12 -7.79 -28.31
N GLU A 143 -13.97 -7.70 -27.28
CA GLU A 143 -15.43 -7.69 -27.38
C GLU A 143 -15.95 -6.44 -28.10
N THR A 144 -15.30 -5.30 -27.90
CA THR A 144 -15.65 -4.03 -28.58
C THR A 144 -14.72 -3.69 -29.73
N LYS A 145 -13.61 -4.42 -29.89
CA LYS A 145 -12.52 -4.17 -30.85
C LYS A 145 -11.90 -2.78 -30.68
N GLU A 146 -11.88 -2.28 -29.46
CA GLU A 146 -11.33 -0.96 -29.15
C GLU A 146 -10.05 -1.07 -28.32
N THR A 147 -9.14 -0.12 -28.52
CA THR A 147 -7.98 0.07 -27.66
C THR A 147 -8.27 1.21 -26.70
N VAL A 148 -8.14 0.97 -25.43
CA VAL A 148 -8.15 2.00 -24.38
C VAL A 148 -6.72 2.47 -24.17
N GLN A 149 -6.45 3.74 -24.42
CA GLN A 149 -5.15 4.36 -24.23
C GLN A 149 -5.27 5.49 -23.22
N ALA A 150 -4.29 5.59 -22.31
CA ALA A 150 -4.30 6.63 -21.29
C ALA A 150 -4.15 8.02 -21.92
N LYS A 151 -5.14 8.90 -21.68
CA LYS A 151 -5.09 10.31 -22.09
C LYS A 151 -4.00 11.06 -21.34
N GLN A 152 -3.87 10.77 -20.06
CA GLN A 152 -2.83 11.26 -19.15
C GLN A 152 -2.16 10.07 -18.50
N ARG A 153 -0.82 9.97 -18.61
CA ARG A 153 -0.08 8.87 -17.99
C ARG A 153 -0.26 8.90 -16.46
N PRO A 154 -0.85 7.87 -15.81
CA PRO A 154 -1.00 7.84 -14.38
C PRO A 154 0.35 7.76 -13.67
N ILE A 155 0.42 8.32 -12.46
CA ILE A 155 1.54 8.09 -11.54
C ILE A 155 1.30 6.73 -10.89
N VAL A 156 2.12 5.73 -11.23
CA VAL A 156 1.93 4.36 -10.73
C VAL A 156 2.85 4.12 -9.54
N ILE A 157 2.26 3.78 -8.40
CA ILE A 157 2.96 3.37 -7.19
C ILE A 157 2.61 1.90 -6.94
N ILE A 158 3.63 1.08 -6.73
CA ILE A 158 3.51 -0.36 -6.53
C ILE A 158 4.13 -0.70 -5.19
N THR A 159 3.43 -1.45 -4.35
CA THR A 159 3.98 -1.89 -3.07
C THR A 159 4.25 -3.39 -3.04
N SER A 160 5.25 -3.78 -2.25
CA SER A 160 5.59 -5.17 -1.98
C SER A 160 6.07 -5.31 -0.53
N ASN A 161 5.65 -6.37 0.14
CA ASN A 161 6.13 -6.75 1.47
C ASN A 161 7.38 -7.65 1.41
N ALA A 162 7.93 -7.86 0.21
CA ALA A 162 9.07 -8.75 -0.06
C ALA A 162 8.80 -10.22 0.34
N GLU A 163 7.52 -10.66 0.31
CA GLU A 163 7.15 -12.05 0.57
C GLU A 163 7.61 -12.98 -0.56
N LYS A 164 7.62 -12.45 -1.79
CA LYS A 164 8.12 -13.14 -2.99
C LYS A 164 9.06 -12.23 -3.78
N GLU A 165 10.01 -12.81 -4.49
CA GLU A 165 10.84 -12.08 -5.43
C GLU A 165 10.04 -11.70 -6.67
N LEU A 166 10.23 -10.46 -7.14
CA LEU A 166 9.62 -9.99 -8.38
C LEU A 166 10.55 -10.25 -9.55
N PRO A 167 10.01 -10.54 -10.76
CA PRO A 167 10.83 -10.83 -11.93
C PRO A 167 11.75 -9.67 -12.33
N ASP A 168 12.98 -9.96 -12.74
CA ASP A 168 13.97 -8.96 -13.18
C ASP A 168 13.45 -8.05 -14.29
N ALA A 169 12.67 -8.62 -15.22
CA ALA A 169 12.07 -7.86 -16.31
C ALA A 169 11.12 -6.75 -15.80
N PHE A 170 10.40 -7.03 -14.71
CA PHE A 170 9.54 -6.07 -14.05
C PHE A 170 10.37 -5.02 -13.27
N LEU A 171 11.36 -5.47 -12.49
CA LEU A 171 12.20 -4.58 -11.68
C LEU A 171 12.92 -3.51 -12.55
N ARG A 172 13.42 -3.87 -13.72
CA ARG A 172 14.11 -2.94 -14.66
C ARG A 172 13.21 -1.80 -15.17
N ARG A 173 11.90 -1.96 -15.11
CA ARG A 173 10.94 -0.95 -15.57
C ARG A 173 10.51 0.02 -14.47
N CYS A 174 10.83 -0.30 -13.22
CA CYS A 174 10.47 0.49 -12.06
C CYS A 174 11.64 1.37 -11.57
N VAL A 175 11.30 2.50 -10.98
CA VAL A 175 12.17 3.16 -10.00
C VAL A 175 11.96 2.43 -8.69
N PHE A 176 13.02 2.07 -8.00
CA PHE A 176 12.97 1.25 -6.78
C PHE A 176 13.32 2.08 -5.55
N HIS A 177 12.57 1.89 -4.46
CA HIS A 177 12.92 2.41 -3.16
C HIS A 177 12.57 1.40 -2.06
N TYR A 178 13.48 1.22 -1.12
CA TYR A 178 13.23 0.41 0.07
C TYR A 178 12.97 1.31 1.27
N ILE A 179 11.78 1.18 1.88
CA ILE A 179 11.47 1.88 3.13
C ILE A 179 12.02 1.06 4.27
N GLU A 180 13.08 1.56 4.88
CA GLU A 180 13.63 0.99 6.11
C GLU A 180 12.61 1.11 7.25
N PHE A 181 12.72 0.19 8.21
CA PHE A 181 11.89 0.32 9.40
C PHE A 181 12.31 1.59 10.15
N PRO A 182 11.35 2.46 10.55
CA PRO A 182 11.69 3.75 11.16
C PRO A 182 12.57 3.59 12.40
N GLU A 183 13.60 4.41 12.53
CA GLU A 183 14.34 4.56 13.76
C GLU A 183 13.54 5.34 14.81
N GLN A 184 14.01 5.36 16.04
CA GLN A 184 13.25 5.89 17.19
C GLN A 184 12.82 7.35 16.98
N GLU A 185 13.67 8.22 16.46
CA GLU A 185 13.34 9.64 16.20
C GLU A 185 12.23 9.78 15.14
N GLN A 186 12.35 9.01 14.05
CA GLN A 186 11.33 9.02 12.99
C GLN A 186 10.03 8.42 13.49
N MET A 187 10.09 7.37 14.31
CA MET A 187 8.91 6.75 14.90
C MET A 187 8.20 7.70 15.86
N GLU A 188 8.94 8.48 16.64
CA GLU A 188 8.35 9.54 17.49
C GLU A 188 7.60 10.58 16.64
N ALA A 189 8.21 11.02 15.53
CA ALA A 189 7.53 11.94 14.61
C ALA A 189 6.26 11.33 14.02
N ILE A 190 6.27 10.04 13.67
CA ILE A 190 5.07 9.30 13.21
C ILE A 190 4.00 9.27 14.30
N LEU A 191 4.37 8.97 15.55
CA LEU A 191 3.42 8.94 16.65
C LEU A 191 2.78 10.32 16.89
N ARG A 192 3.52 11.42 16.75
CA ARG A 192 3.00 12.79 16.89
C ARG A 192 1.99 13.15 15.79
N VAL A 193 2.08 12.54 14.62
CA VAL A 193 1.06 12.67 13.57
C VAL A 193 -0.23 11.93 13.94
N HIS A 194 -0.14 10.79 14.64
CA HIS A 194 -1.30 10.00 15.04
C HIS A 194 -1.97 10.45 16.34
N PHE A 195 -1.23 11.20 17.19
CA PHE A 195 -1.66 11.59 18.52
C PHE A 195 -1.27 13.05 18.81
N GLU A 196 -2.24 13.96 18.80
CA GLU A 196 -1.99 15.41 18.99
C GLU A 196 -1.49 15.77 20.40
N ASN A 197 -1.95 15.05 21.45
CA ASN A 197 -1.68 15.39 22.85
C ASN A 197 -1.31 14.14 23.68
N LEU A 198 -0.27 13.41 23.24
CA LEU A 198 0.19 12.25 23.98
C LEU A 198 1.23 12.67 25.03
N ASP A 199 1.14 12.07 26.22
CA ASP A 199 2.11 12.28 27.29
C ASP A 199 3.52 11.88 26.87
N GLU A 200 4.50 12.76 27.08
CA GLU A 200 5.89 12.57 26.68
C GLU A 200 6.55 11.34 27.34
N GLN A 201 6.18 11.06 28.59
CA GLN A 201 6.70 9.90 29.30
C GLN A 201 6.12 8.62 28.71
N LEU A 202 4.83 8.63 28.34
CA LEU A 202 4.18 7.50 27.68
C LEU A 202 4.82 7.19 26.32
N ILE A 203 5.11 8.22 25.51
CA ILE A 203 5.82 8.06 24.22
C ILE A 203 7.16 7.38 24.46
N ARG A 204 7.99 7.95 25.34
CA ARG A 204 9.34 7.46 25.61
C ARG A 204 9.35 6.02 26.09
N GLN A 205 8.53 5.69 27.09
CA GLN A 205 8.45 4.34 27.63
C GLN A 205 7.93 3.34 26.61
N SER A 206 6.93 3.73 25.83
CA SER A 206 6.39 2.88 24.77
C SER A 206 7.41 2.59 23.67
N LEU A 207 8.15 3.60 23.21
CA LEU A 207 9.19 3.42 22.20
C LEU A 207 10.32 2.53 22.73
N THR A 208 10.80 2.79 23.95
CA THR A 208 11.84 1.96 24.57
C THR A 208 11.42 0.49 24.63
N ALA A 209 10.22 0.20 25.13
CA ALA A 209 9.70 -1.14 25.24
C ALA A 209 9.47 -1.79 23.85
N PHE A 210 9.00 -1.03 22.88
CA PHE A 210 8.75 -1.51 21.54
C PHE A 210 10.03 -1.91 20.82
N TYR A 211 11.06 -1.06 20.82
CA TYR A 211 12.34 -1.40 20.18
C TYR A 211 13.06 -2.52 20.90
N TRP A 212 13.04 -2.55 22.23
CA TRP A 212 13.53 -3.70 22.99
C TRP A 212 12.84 -4.99 22.58
N LEU A 213 11.52 -4.98 22.41
CA LEU A 213 10.75 -6.15 21.99
C LEU A 213 11.12 -6.60 20.57
N ARG A 214 11.37 -5.66 19.66
CA ARG A 214 11.82 -5.98 18.29
C ARG A 214 13.21 -6.60 18.21
N GLU A 215 14.07 -6.30 19.19
CA GLU A 215 15.42 -6.87 19.30
C GLU A 215 15.47 -8.17 20.11
N LEU A 216 14.38 -8.50 20.81
CA LEU A 216 14.33 -9.68 21.66
C LEU A 216 14.49 -10.96 20.84
N ARG A 217 15.50 -11.75 21.21
CA ARG A 217 15.75 -13.06 20.57
C ARG A 217 14.58 -14.01 20.77
N GLY A 218 14.17 -14.68 19.70
CA GLY A 218 13.07 -15.65 19.72
C GLY A 218 11.70 -15.08 19.37
N ILE A 219 11.58 -13.78 19.12
CA ILE A 219 10.39 -13.19 18.48
C ILE A 219 10.42 -13.52 17.00
N GLU A 220 9.44 -14.28 16.53
CA GLU A 220 9.31 -14.69 15.13
C GLU A 220 8.70 -13.59 14.28
N LYS A 221 7.68 -12.90 14.81
CA LYS A 221 7.03 -11.77 14.12
C LYS A 221 7.25 -10.48 14.90
N LYS A 222 8.22 -9.69 14.45
CA LYS A 222 8.48 -8.38 15.03
C LYS A 222 7.25 -7.47 14.86
N PRO A 223 6.82 -6.73 15.90
CA PRO A 223 5.70 -5.81 15.77
C PRO A 223 6.04 -4.65 14.83
N SER A 224 5.05 -4.22 14.07
CA SER A 224 5.13 -3.13 13.09
C SER A 224 4.71 -1.78 13.68
N THR A 225 4.85 -0.70 12.89
CA THR A 225 4.39 0.64 13.26
C THR A 225 2.89 0.67 13.56
N SER A 226 2.08 -0.04 12.76
CA SER A 226 0.62 -0.10 12.98
C SER A 226 0.27 -0.72 14.33
N GLU A 227 0.97 -1.81 14.69
CA GLU A 227 0.78 -2.47 15.98
C GLU A 227 1.24 -1.60 17.15
N LEU A 228 2.30 -0.78 16.97
CA LEU A 228 2.71 0.22 17.96
C LEU A 228 1.64 1.30 18.16
N VAL A 229 1.09 1.85 17.09
CA VAL A 229 0.01 2.85 17.16
C VAL A 229 -1.21 2.29 17.89
N ASP A 230 -1.62 1.07 17.55
CA ASP A 230 -2.75 0.42 18.20
C ASP A 230 -2.45 0.08 19.67
N TRP A 231 -1.21 -0.28 19.99
CA TRP A 231 -0.82 -0.53 21.38
C TRP A 231 -0.85 0.74 22.22
N ILE A 232 -0.36 1.86 21.71
CA ILE A 232 -0.45 3.15 22.40
C ILE A 232 -1.92 3.56 22.62
N ARG A 233 -2.79 3.36 21.62
CA ARG A 233 -4.24 3.57 21.80
C ARG A 233 -4.80 2.71 22.93
N ALA A 234 -4.40 1.45 23.00
CA ALA A 234 -4.83 0.56 24.07
C ALA A 234 -4.31 1.00 25.45
N LEU A 235 -3.06 1.46 25.54
CA LEU A 235 -2.48 2.01 26.79
C LEU A 235 -3.26 3.24 27.28
N VAL A 236 -3.55 4.17 26.37
CA VAL A 236 -4.34 5.38 26.67
C VAL A 236 -5.76 5.00 27.11
N ALA A 237 -6.45 4.15 26.34
CA ALA A 237 -7.80 3.70 26.67
C ALA A 237 -7.88 2.95 27.99
N GLY A 238 -6.84 2.22 28.35
CA GLY A 238 -6.72 1.48 29.61
C GLY A 238 -6.24 2.33 30.80
N GLY A 239 -5.92 3.62 30.60
CA GLY A 239 -5.40 4.50 31.65
C GLY A 239 -4.09 3.97 32.29
N VAL A 240 -3.23 3.35 31.47
CA VAL A 240 -2.01 2.71 31.96
C VAL A 240 -0.98 3.76 32.38
N ASP A 241 -0.51 3.64 33.63
CA ASP A 241 0.62 4.44 34.09
C ASP A 241 1.88 4.10 33.29
N PRO A 242 2.58 5.09 32.68
CA PRO A 242 3.82 4.86 31.96
C PRO A 242 4.88 4.05 32.73
N ALA A 243 4.96 4.21 34.06
CA ALA A 243 5.90 3.46 34.90
C ALA A 243 5.67 1.93 34.91
N ARG A 244 4.47 1.46 34.54
CA ARG A 244 4.21 0.03 34.39
C ARG A 244 4.87 -0.56 33.14
N ILE A 245 5.07 0.24 32.09
CA ILE A 245 5.63 -0.21 30.82
C ILE A 245 7.09 -0.69 31.00
N GLU A 246 7.84 -0.07 31.91
CA GLU A 246 9.21 -0.50 32.23
C GLU A 246 9.27 -1.93 32.80
N LYS A 247 8.27 -2.31 33.60
CA LYS A 247 8.24 -3.58 34.32
C LYS A 247 7.57 -4.70 33.52
N GLU A 248 6.53 -4.34 32.81
CA GLU A 248 5.72 -5.29 32.02
C GLU A 248 5.31 -4.62 30.69
N ILE A 249 4.82 -5.41 29.76
CA ILE A 249 4.22 -4.88 28.51
C ILE A 249 2.70 -5.09 28.58
N PRO A 250 1.95 -4.09 29.12
CA PRO A 250 0.50 -4.20 29.20
C PRO A 250 -0.09 -4.42 27.81
N PHE A 251 -1.14 -5.20 27.71
CA PHE A 251 -1.80 -5.51 26.44
C PHE A 251 -0.86 -6.07 25.35
N ALA A 252 0.14 -6.88 25.72
CA ALA A 252 1.15 -7.43 24.81
C ALA A 252 0.54 -8.12 23.57
N GLY A 253 -0.68 -8.65 23.65
CA GLY A 253 -1.40 -9.23 22.49
C GLY A 253 -1.76 -8.23 21.41
N VAL A 254 -1.66 -6.89 21.67
CA VAL A 254 -1.78 -5.87 20.63
C VAL A 254 -0.50 -5.78 19.80
N LEU A 255 0.66 -5.98 20.40
CA LEU A 255 1.97 -5.99 19.72
C LEU A 255 2.30 -7.35 19.09
N LEU A 256 2.11 -8.43 19.84
CA LEU A 256 2.51 -9.78 19.46
C LEU A 256 1.30 -10.60 19.01
N LYS A 257 1.36 -11.13 17.79
CA LYS A 257 0.24 -11.84 17.15
C LYS A 257 0.45 -13.36 17.08
N LYS A 258 1.54 -13.88 17.69
CA LYS A 258 1.81 -15.30 17.77
C LYS A 258 1.90 -15.74 19.23
N ASP A 259 1.28 -16.86 19.58
CA ASP A 259 1.34 -17.44 20.92
C ASP A 259 2.78 -17.71 21.38
N LYS A 260 3.64 -18.15 20.47
CA LYS A 260 5.05 -18.43 20.75
C LYS A 260 5.80 -17.16 21.16
N ASP A 261 5.50 -16.02 20.51
CA ASP A 261 6.11 -14.74 20.83
C ASP A 261 5.65 -14.23 22.21
N LEU A 262 4.36 -14.41 22.55
CA LEU A 262 3.84 -14.12 23.89
C LEU A 262 4.47 -15.01 24.98
N GLN A 263 4.70 -16.30 24.69
CA GLN A 263 5.40 -17.20 25.62
C GLN A 263 6.86 -16.80 25.79
N THR A 264 7.53 -16.37 24.72
CA THR A 264 8.91 -15.87 24.77
C THR A 264 9.01 -14.64 25.67
N LEU A 265 8.09 -13.67 25.51
CA LEU A 265 8.02 -12.48 26.36
C LEU A 265 7.84 -12.85 27.84
N ARG A 266 6.92 -13.79 28.16
CA ARG A 266 6.66 -14.21 29.55
C ARG A 266 7.84 -14.90 30.25
N LYS A 267 8.80 -15.42 29.48
CA LYS A 267 10.01 -16.06 30.05
C LYS A 267 11.10 -15.04 30.39
N VAL A 268 11.02 -13.84 29.84
CA VAL A 268 12.06 -12.81 29.99
C VAL A 268 11.61 -11.70 30.94
N LYS A 269 10.33 -11.48 31.06
CA LYS A 269 9.66 -10.61 32.02
C LYS A 269 8.75 -11.41 32.97
#